data_ef5b48e82096dbf02d4c8c7c51a4116b
#
_entry.id   ef5b48e82096dbf02d4c8c7c51a4116b
#
_cell.length_a   1.000
_cell.length_b   1.000
_cell.length_c   1.000
_cell.angle_alpha   90.00
_cell.angle_beta   90.00
_cell.angle_gamma   90.00
#
_symmetry.space_group_name_H-M   'P 1'
#
loop_
_entity.id
_entity.type
_entity.pdbx_description
1 polymer ?
#
loop_
_entity_poly.entity_id
_entity_poly.type
_entity_poly.pdbx_seq_one_letter_code
_entity_poly.pdbx_strand_id
1 'polypeptide(L)'
;MTSPPYPHIFQPLDLGFTCLRNRVLMGSMHTGLEDRAADFPKLAAYFAERAAGGTGLIVTGGFAPNLVGWLKPFASRMSMPWHVARHRQVTSAVHAHDGKICMQLLHAGRYAYHPLSVAPSKLKAPINPFTPRALSARGIERHIRDFATAASLA
;
A
#
# COMPACT_ATOMS: atom_id res chain seq x y z
N MET A 1 35.38 -16.92 15.34
CA MET A 1 34.02 -16.78 14.72
C MET A 1 34.11 -15.65 13.76
N THR A 2 33.96 -15.88 12.47
CA THR A 2 33.92 -14.81 11.46
C THR A 2 32.64 -14.02 11.61
N SER A 3 32.75 -12.69 11.70
CA SER A 3 31.58 -11.82 11.70
C SER A 3 30.69 -12.10 10.49
N PRO A 4 29.35 -12.14 10.64
CA PRO A 4 28.48 -12.34 9.49
C PRO A 4 28.73 -11.26 8.43
N PRO A 5 28.68 -11.61 7.14
CA PRO A 5 28.75 -10.61 6.08
C PRO A 5 27.62 -9.59 6.26
N TYR A 6 27.90 -8.32 6.08
CA TYR A 6 26.95 -7.21 6.20
C TYR A 6 26.32 -7.04 7.61
N PRO A 7 27.12 -6.93 8.69
CA PRO A 7 26.62 -6.93 10.06
C PRO A 7 25.63 -5.78 10.35
N HIS A 8 25.79 -4.63 9.68
CA HIS A 8 24.91 -3.47 9.91
C HIS A 8 23.51 -3.62 9.30
N ILE A 9 23.37 -4.35 8.19
CA ILE A 9 22.07 -4.59 7.54
C ILE A 9 21.19 -5.50 8.40
N PHE A 10 21.80 -6.47 9.05
CA PHE A 10 21.08 -7.46 9.85
C PHE A 10 20.90 -7.07 11.34
N GLN A 11 21.40 -5.90 11.74
CA GLN A 11 21.11 -5.37 13.07
C GLN A 11 19.65 -4.95 13.19
N PRO A 12 18.99 -5.17 14.32
CA PRO A 12 17.66 -4.63 14.61
C PRO A 12 17.62 -3.12 14.44
N LEU A 13 16.47 -2.61 14.09
CA LEU A 13 16.20 -1.17 13.98
C LEU A 13 15.01 -0.82 14.86
N ASP A 14 15.28 -0.05 15.90
CA ASP A 14 14.25 0.51 16.77
C ASP A 14 13.64 1.77 16.09
N LEU A 15 12.32 1.76 15.91
CA LEU A 15 11.52 2.88 15.39
C LEU A 15 10.81 3.65 16.52
N GLY A 16 11.10 3.33 17.79
CA GLY A 16 10.49 3.94 18.97
C GLY A 16 9.17 3.27 19.38
N PHE A 17 8.29 2.97 18.46
CA PHE A 17 7.01 2.28 18.71
C PHE A 17 7.04 0.79 18.34
N THR A 18 8.03 0.35 17.59
CA THR A 18 8.27 -1.05 17.23
C THR A 18 9.72 -1.26 16.85
N CYS A 19 10.21 -2.50 16.98
CA CYS A 19 11.54 -2.87 16.55
C CYS A 19 11.45 -3.77 15.31
N LEU A 20 12.18 -3.43 14.24
CA LEU A 20 12.38 -4.29 13.08
C LEU A 20 13.53 -5.25 13.35
N ARG A 21 13.39 -6.51 12.95
CA ARG A 21 14.43 -7.54 13.14
C ARG A 21 15.73 -7.29 12.36
N ASN A 22 15.67 -6.46 11.32
CA ASN A 22 16.81 -6.01 10.52
C ASN A 22 16.43 -4.76 9.71
N ARG A 23 17.35 -4.26 8.91
CA ARG A 23 17.20 -3.04 8.10
C ARG A 23 16.82 -3.30 6.64
N VAL A 24 16.35 -4.50 6.32
CA VAL A 24 15.90 -4.87 4.98
C VAL A 24 14.44 -4.50 4.82
N LEU A 25 14.15 -3.60 3.91
CA LEU A 25 12.79 -3.18 3.57
C LEU A 25 12.42 -3.65 2.17
N MET A 26 11.29 -4.36 2.05
CA MET A 26 10.66 -4.61 0.77
C MET A 26 9.80 -3.40 0.39
N GLY A 27 10.24 -2.64 -0.62
CA GLY A 27 9.53 -1.49 -1.13
C GLY A 27 8.18 -1.84 -1.76
N SER A 28 7.30 -0.85 -1.82
CA SER A 28 5.98 -0.99 -2.43
C SER A 28 6.07 -1.41 -3.91
N MET A 29 5.25 -2.39 -4.29
CA MET A 29 5.12 -2.85 -5.67
C MET A 29 3.70 -3.35 -5.93
N HIS A 30 3.10 -2.91 -7.03
CA HIS A 30 1.85 -3.49 -7.52
C HIS A 30 2.12 -4.86 -8.13
N THR A 31 1.46 -5.89 -7.61
CA THR A 31 1.54 -7.27 -8.12
C THR A 31 0.38 -7.61 -9.04
N GLY A 32 -0.71 -6.83 -8.98
CA GLY A 32 -1.99 -7.12 -9.61
C GLY A 32 -2.87 -8.09 -8.82
N LEU A 33 -2.32 -8.76 -7.81
CA LEU A 33 -3.08 -9.68 -6.94
C LEU A 33 -4.01 -8.94 -5.99
N GLU A 34 -3.71 -7.70 -5.68
CA GLU A 34 -4.50 -6.82 -4.83
C GLU A 34 -5.83 -6.37 -5.45
N ASP A 35 -5.99 -6.48 -6.78
CA ASP A 35 -7.15 -5.93 -7.49
C ASP A 35 -8.40 -6.84 -7.37
N ARG A 36 -8.23 -8.14 -7.13
CA ARG A 36 -9.33 -9.10 -7.07
C ARG A 36 -9.41 -9.79 -5.71
N ALA A 37 -10.60 -9.87 -5.16
CA ALA A 37 -10.83 -10.55 -3.88
C ALA A 37 -10.34 -12.01 -3.88
N ALA A 38 -10.52 -12.72 -4.99
CA ALA A 38 -10.12 -14.13 -5.15
C ALA A 38 -8.60 -14.33 -5.14
N ASP A 39 -7.81 -13.29 -5.40
CA ASP A 39 -6.35 -13.37 -5.45
C ASP A 39 -5.67 -13.00 -4.12
N PHE A 40 -6.43 -12.55 -3.10
CA PHE A 40 -5.87 -12.25 -1.78
C PHE A 40 -5.16 -13.43 -1.09
N PRO A 41 -5.59 -14.69 -1.22
CA PRO A 41 -4.79 -15.82 -0.74
C PRO A 41 -3.42 -15.94 -1.41
N LYS A 42 -3.32 -15.63 -2.71
CA LYS A 42 -2.04 -15.59 -3.43
C LYS A 42 -1.18 -14.41 -2.98
N LEU A 43 -1.80 -13.26 -2.75
CA LEU A 43 -1.13 -12.07 -2.21
C LEU A 43 -0.59 -12.34 -0.80
N ALA A 44 -1.36 -13.04 0.04
CA ALA A 44 -0.93 -13.47 1.37
C ALA A 44 0.29 -14.40 1.30
N ALA A 45 0.24 -15.43 0.44
CA ALA A 45 1.37 -16.34 0.22
C ALA A 45 2.61 -15.60 -0.30
N TYR A 46 2.41 -14.66 -1.23
CA TYR A 46 3.48 -13.82 -1.79
C TYR A 46 4.24 -13.04 -0.71
N PHE A 47 3.53 -12.38 0.21
CA PHE A 47 4.17 -11.62 1.29
C PHE A 47 4.69 -12.53 2.42
N ALA A 48 4.00 -13.64 2.72
CA ALA A 48 4.46 -14.62 3.71
C ALA A 48 5.83 -15.20 3.34
N GLU A 49 6.05 -15.54 2.06
CA GLU A 49 7.33 -16.04 1.58
C GLU A 49 8.49 -15.03 1.82
N ARG A 50 8.24 -13.74 1.61
CA ARG A 50 9.24 -12.68 1.88
C ARG A 50 9.48 -12.50 3.37
N ALA A 51 8.42 -12.58 4.18
CA ALA A 51 8.55 -12.56 5.62
C ALA A 51 9.34 -13.75 6.13
N ALA A 52 9.06 -14.98 5.65
CA ALA A 52 9.82 -16.19 5.96
C ALA A 52 11.30 -16.07 5.53
N GLY A 53 11.56 -15.41 4.37
CA GLY A 53 12.89 -15.08 3.88
C GLY A 53 13.66 -14.03 4.69
N GLY A 54 13.06 -13.47 5.75
CA GLY A 54 13.76 -12.59 6.68
C GLY A 54 13.61 -11.08 6.41
N THR A 55 12.73 -10.64 5.53
CA THR A 55 12.46 -9.19 5.32
C THR A 55 12.03 -8.53 6.62
N GLY A 56 12.68 -7.43 7.01
CA GLY A 56 12.40 -6.71 8.27
C GLY A 56 11.08 -5.93 8.24
N LEU A 57 10.79 -5.29 7.12
CA LEU A 57 9.52 -4.58 6.88
C LEU A 57 9.06 -4.76 5.44
N ILE A 58 7.80 -5.06 5.25
CA ILE A 58 7.17 -5.14 3.93
C ILE A 58 6.22 -3.95 3.76
N VAL A 59 6.30 -3.27 2.60
CA VAL A 59 5.34 -2.24 2.20
C VAL A 59 4.51 -2.78 1.05
N THR A 60 3.18 -2.80 1.20
CA THR A 60 2.27 -3.33 0.17
C THR A 60 2.28 -2.48 -1.09
N GLY A 61 1.71 -2.98 -2.19
CA GLY A 61 1.24 -2.14 -3.29
C GLY A 61 0.23 -1.10 -2.82
N GLY A 62 -0.01 -0.07 -3.63
CA GLY A 62 -0.87 1.05 -3.22
C GLY A 62 -2.35 0.70 -3.24
N PHE A 63 -3.07 1.09 -2.17
CA PHE A 63 -4.52 0.99 -2.05
C PHE A 63 -5.14 2.39 -2.03
N ALA A 64 -6.11 2.63 -2.91
CA ALA A 64 -6.72 3.94 -3.01
C ALA A 64 -7.63 4.23 -1.80
N PRO A 65 -7.59 5.46 -1.23
CA PRO A 65 -8.47 5.84 -0.12
C PRO A 65 -9.93 6.06 -0.57
N ASN A 66 -10.14 6.27 -1.88
CA ASN A 66 -11.47 6.49 -2.46
C ASN A 66 -11.52 6.09 -3.94
N LEU A 67 -12.70 6.23 -4.57
CA LEU A 67 -12.93 5.83 -5.96
C LEU A 67 -12.10 6.65 -6.96
N VAL A 68 -12.02 7.96 -6.75
CA VAL A 68 -11.33 8.86 -7.69
C VAL A 68 -9.80 8.78 -7.57
N GLY A 69 -9.31 8.18 -6.47
CA GLY A 69 -7.90 7.88 -6.26
C GLY A 69 -7.41 6.60 -6.92
N TRP A 70 -8.26 5.82 -7.55
CA TRP A 70 -7.86 4.61 -8.27
C TRP A 70 -6.74 4.85 -9.28
N LEU A 71 -5.85 3.89 -9.41
CA LEU A 71 -4.89 3.89 -10.50
C LEU A 71 -5.56 3.58 -11.85
N LYS A 72 -6.47 2.61 -11.87
CA LYS A 72 -7.27 2.17 -13.02
C LYS A 72 -8.66 1.73 -12.52
N PRO A 73 -9.65 1.58 -13.40
CA PRO A 73 -10.96 1.06 -13.00
C PRO A 73 -10.83 -0.27 -12.25
N PHE A 74 -11.54 -0.39 -11.14
CA PHE A 74 -11.58 -1.57 -10.27
C PHE A 74 -10.26 -1.91 -9.56
N ALA A 75 -9.28 -0.99 -9.52
CA ALA A 75 -8.10 -1.14 -8.69
C ALA A 75 -8.45 -1.20 -7.20
N SER A 76 -7.55 -1.77 -6.41
CA SER A 76 -7.74 -1.95 -4.97
C SER A 76 -7.95 -0.66 -4.20
N ARG A 77 -8.80 -0.75 -3.16
CA ARG A 77 -9.10 0.35 -2.23
C ARG A 77 -9.09 -0.13 -0.79
N MET A 78 -8.76 0.81 0.10
CA MET A 78 -9.05 0.72 1.53
C MET A 78 -9.96 1.89 1.91
N SER A 79 -11.28 1.74 1.76
CA SER A 79 -12.24 2.83 1.93
C SER A 79 -13.53 2.42 2.63
N MET A 80 -13.70 1.12 2.91
CA MET A 80 -14.92 0.57 3.50
C MET A 80 -14.58 -0.55 4.49
N PRO A 81 -15.36 -0.73 5.58
CA PRO A 81 -15.09 -1.73 6.62
C PRO A 81 -14.95 -3.16 6.09
N TRP A 82 -15.69 -3.54 5.06
CA TRP A 82 -15.61 -4.91 4.50
C TRP A 82 -14.32 -5.20 3.72
N HIS A 83 -13.50 -4.19 3.43
CA HIS A 83 -12.17 -4.41 2.86
C HIS A 83 -11.22 -5.01 3.89
N VAL A 84 -11.39 -4.71 5.17
CA VAL A 84 -10.51 -5.13 6.27
C VAL A 84 -10.31 -6.63 6.33
N ALA A 85 -11.39 -7.41 6.19
CA ALA A 85 -11.33 -8.87 6.31
C ALA A 85 -10.35 -9.52 5.32
N ARG A 86 -10.25 -8.98 4.11
CA ARG A 86 -9.32 -9.47 3.08
C ARG A 86 -7.87 -9.17 3.46
N HIS A 87 -7.62 -7.96 3.97
CA HIS A 87 -6.27 -7.55 4.37
C HIS A 87 -5.78 -8.32 5.59
N ARG A 88 -6.67 -8.72 6.50
CA ARG A 88 -6.33 -9.59 7.65
C ARG A 88 -5.72 -10.93 7.22
N GLN A 89 -6.14 -11.50 6.09
CA GLN A 89 -5.49 -12.71 5.56
C GLN A 89 -4.02 -12.47 5.25
N VAL A 90 -3.71 -11.31 4.65
CA VAL A 90 -2.35 -10.93 4.28
C VAL A 90 -1.51 -10.65 5.53
N THR A 91 -2.03 -9.81 6.44
CA THR A 91 -1.28 -9.46 7.67
C THR A 91 -1.06 -10.68 8.56
N SER A 92 -2.06 -11.55 8.73
CA SER A 92 -1.93 -12.79 9.50
C SER A 92 -0.87 -13.72 8.91
N ALA A 93 -0.82 -13.86 7.58
CA ALA A 93 0.18 -14.70 6.92
C ALA A 93 1.61 -14.16 7.10
N VAL A 94 1.80 -12.85 7.08
CA VAL A 94 3.10 -12.20 7.34
C VAL A 94 3.49 -12.33 8.82
N HIS A 95 2.55 -12.07 9.73
CA HIS A 95 2.79 -12.15 11.17
C HIS A 95 3.10 -13.58 11.64
N ALA A 96 2.59 -14.61 10.96
CA ALA A 96 2.94 -16.00 11.24
C ALA A 96 4.45 -16.31 11.06
N HIS A 97 5.17 -15.46 10.34
CA HIS A 97 6.63 -15.52 10.16
C HIS A 97 7.36 -14.41 10.92
N ASP A 98 6.76 -13.85 11.95
CA ASP A 98 7.30 -12.71 12.71
C ASP A 98 7.69 -11.52 11.83
N GLY A 99 7.07 -11.40 10.65
CA GLY A 99 7.24 -10.28 9.72
C GLY A 99 6.42 -9.07 10.12
N LYS A 100 6.87 -7.89 9.70
CA LYS A 100 6.10 -6.65 9.81
C LYS A 100 5.69 -6.16 8.44
N ILE A 101 4.47 -5.67 8.33
CA ILE A 101 3.90 -5.20 7.08
C ILE A 101 3.13 -3.91 7.30
N CYS A 102 3.28 -2.94 6.40
CA CYS A 102 2.47 -1.72 6.38
C CYS A 102 1.79 -1.54 5.03
N MET A 103 0.61 -0.95 5.05
CA MET A 103 -0.15 -0.64 3.85
C MET A 103 0.29 0.69 3.26
N GLN A 104 0.54 0.73 1.95
CA GLN A 104 0.66 1.99 1.23
C GLN A 104 -0.73 2.50 0.84
N LEU A 105 -1.13 3.66 1.37
CA LEU A 105 -2.30 4.39 0.85
C LEU A 105 -1.84 5.26 -0.32
N LEU A 106 -2.43 5.03 -1.49
CA LEU A 106 -2.03 5.66 -2.74
C LEU A 106 -3.21 6.33 -3.43
N HIS A 107 -3.07 7.60 -3.76
CA HIS A 107 -4.00 8.31 -4.65
C HIS A 107 -3.29 8.60 -5.98
N ALA A 108 -3.78 8.03 -7.08
CA ALA A 108 -3.09 8.10 -8.38
C ALA A 108 -3.05 9.52 -8.99
N GLY A 109 -3.97 10.40 -8.58
CA GLY A 109 -3.98 11.79 -9.06
C GLY A 109 -4.11 11.87 -10.58
N ARG A 110 -3.31 12.73 -11.21
CA ARG A 110 -3.30 12.90 -12.68
C ARG A 110 -2.72 11.70 -13.44
N TYR A 111 -2.11 10.73 -12.73
CA TYR A 111 -1.59 9.51 -13.33
C TYR A 111 -2.62 8.38 -13.39
N ALA A 112 -3.85 8.63 -12.92
CA ALA A 112 -4.93 7.66 -12.96
C ALA A 112 -5.39 7.37 -14.40
N TYR A 113 -5.61 6.10 -14.71
CA TYR A 113 -6.09 5.61 -16.01
C TYR A 113 -7.62 5.50 -16.06
N HIS A 114 -8.33 6.56 -15.64
CA HIS A 114 -9.79 6.63 -15.70
C HIS A 114 -10.29 8.09 -15.76
N PRO A 115 -11.48 8.34 -16.33
CA PRO A 115 -12.00 9.70 -16.56
C PRO A 115 -12.43 10.43 -15.28
N LEU A 116 -12.57 9.73 -14.14
CA LEU A 116 -12.97 10.33 -12.86
C LEU A 116 -11.80 10.94 -12.09
N SER A 117 -10.58 10.90 -12.64
CA SER A 117 -9.37 11.36 -11.97
C SER A 117 -9.46 12.82 -11.54
N VAL A 118 -8.85 13.10 -10.39
CA VAL A 118 -8.75 14.44 -9.80
C VAL A 118 -7.30 14.76 -9.44
N ALA A 119 -6.93 16.03 -9.45
CA ALA A 119 -5.60 16.50 -9.11
C ALA A 119 -5.67 17.92 -8.52
N PRO A 120 -4.59 18.46 -7.95
CA PRO A 120 -4.57 19.87 -7.50
C PRO A 120 -4.89 20.86 -8.61
N SER A 121 -4.51 20.55 -9.86
CA SER A 121 -4.77 21.37 -11.02
C SER A 121 -5.24 20.53 -12.21
N LYS A 122 -5.94 21.16 -13.17
CA LYS A 122 -6.44 20.52 -14.41
C LYS A 122 -5.30 20.38 -15.44
N LEU A 123 -4.22 19.69 -15.05
CA LEU A 123 -3.07 19.43 -15.92
C LEU A 123 -2.99 17.94 -16.27
N LYS A 124 -3.09 17.63 -17.54
CA LYS A 124 -2.95 16.27 -18.06
C LYS A 124 -1.51 15.77 -17.89
N ALA A 125 -1.33 14.53 -17.44
CA ALA A 125 -0.05 13.88 -17.52
C ALA A 125 0.27 13.46 -18.97
N PRO A 126 1.51 13.63 -19.44
CA PRO A 126 1.85 13.28 -20.84
C PRO A 126 1.56 11.83 -21.21
N ILE A 127 1.70 10.92 -20.25
CA ILE A 127 1.55 9.47 -20.46
C ILE A 127 0.09 8.98 -20.36
N ASN A 128 -0.86 9.83 -19.95
CA ASN A 128 -2.25 9.43 -19.71
C ASN A 128 -3.22 10.03 -20.70
N PRO A 129 -4.29 9.29 -21.11
CA PRO A 129 -5.30 9.82 -22.03
C PRO A 129 -6.25 10.84 -21.36
N PHE A 130 -6.42 10.76 -20.04
CA PHE A 130 -7.41 11.55 -19.30
C PHE A 130 -6.82 12.83 -18.72
N THR A 131 -7.61 13.92 -18.76
CA THR A 131 -7.31 15.17 -18.07
C THR A 131 -8.04 15.17 -16.74
N PRO A 132 -7.36 15.27 -15.59
CA PRO A 132 -8.00 15.27 -14.29
C PRO A 132 -8.83 16.53 -14.07
N ARG A 133 -9.87 16.44 -13.23
CA ARG A 133 -10.54 17.64 -12.70
C ARG A 133 -9.71 18.25 -11.58
N ALA A 134 -9.63 19.58 -11.54
CA ALA A 134 -9.04 20.27 -10.39
C ALA A 134 -9.92 20.08 -9.14
N LEU A 135 -9.30 19.83 -8.00
CA LEU A 135 -9.98 19.77 -6.72
C LEU A 135 -10.40 21.18 -6.26
N SER A 136 -11.63 21.30 -5.77
CA SER A 136 -12.07 22.46 -4.98
C SER A 136 -11.59 22.31 -3.52
N ALA A 137 -11.64 23.41 -2.74
CA ALA A 137 -11.33 23.37 -1.31
C ALA A 137 -12.15 22.28 -0.57
N ARG A 138 -13.47 22.20 -0.85
CA ARG A 138 -14.34 21.14 -0.31
C ARG A 138 -13.91 19.72 -0.75
N GLY A 139 -13.38 19.62 -1.99
CA GLY A 139 -12.83 18.37 -2.52
C GLY A 139 -11.57 17.94 -1.75
N ILE A 140 -10.68 18.87 -1.46
CA ILE A 140 -9.47 18.63 -0.67
C ILE A 140 -9.83 18.13 0.74
N GLU A 141 -10.73 18.82 1.43
CA GLU A 141 -11.21 18.42 2.77
C GLU A 141 -11.83 17.03 2.77
N ARG A 142 -12.55 16.65 1.71
CA ARG A 142 -13.07 15.29 1.55
C ARG A 142 -11.92 14.27 1.44
N HIS A 143 -10.90 14.55 0.63
CA HIS A 143 -9.76 13.65 0.47
C HIS A 143 -8.97 13.45 1.75
N ILE A 144 -8.80 14.50 2.56
CA ILE A 144 -8.17 14.40 3.88
C ILE A 144 -8.96 13.40 4.75
N ARG A 145 -10.29 13.52 4.79
CA ARG A 145 -11.13 12.57 5.54
C ARG A 145 -11.07 11.14 4.97
N ASP A 146 -11.02 11.01 3.64
CA ASP A 146 -10.94 9.69 3.00
C ASP A 146 -9.61 9.00 3.35
N PHE A 147 -8.48 9.73 3.37
CA PHE A 147 -7.20 9.20 3.83
C PHE A 147 -7.23 8.83 5.31
N ALA A 148 -7.80 9.68 6.17
CA ALA A 148 -7.94 9.38 7.60
C ALA A 148 -8.79 8.12 7.83
N THR A 149 -9.90 7.98 7.09
CA THR A 149 -10.74 6.77 7.14
C THR A 149 -9.98 5.54 6.66
N ALA A 150 -9.26 5.64 5.56
CA ALA A 150 -8.47 4.53 5.03
C ALA A 150 -7.37 4.09 6.02
N ALA A 151 -6.68 5.05 6.64
CA ALA A 151 -5.67 4.76 7.67
C ALA A 151 -6.26 4.11 8.92
N SER A 152 -7.47 4.53 9.33
CA SER A 152 -8.19 3.91 10.48
C SER A 152 -8.65 2.49 10.20
N LEU A 153 -8.87 2.12 8.94
CA LEU A 153 -9.27 0.79 8.52
C LEU A 153 -8.08 -0.16 8.32
N ALA A 154 -6.88 0.39 8.07
CA ALA A 154 -5.66 -0.37 7.81
C ALA A 154 -5.01 -0.87 9.10
#